data_50b28f95217a51808acb6089c19b8de9
#
_entry.id   50b28f95217a51808acb6089c19b8de9
#
_cell.length_a   1.000
_cell.length_b   1.000
_cell.length_c   1.000
_cell.angle_alpha   90.00
_cell.angle_beta   90.00
_cell.angle_gamma   90.00
#
_symmetry.space_group_name_H-M   'P 1'
#
loop_
_entity.id
_entity.type
_entity.pdbx_description
1 polymer ?
#
loop_
_entity_poly.entity_id
_entity_poly.type
_entity_poly.pdbx_seq_one_letter_code
_entity_poly.pdbx_strand_id
1 'polypeptide(L)'
;MALDLVNVRLLLEPGIAEMTANNATDEDIARLRRLCERVEAKIHDGDRYIEDDIAFHTCVAESSKNMVVEQLIPIIDTAVMMFVNVTHKKLIDETIMTHRMIVEAIEAHDPIGARNAMTMHLAFNRRMIKELYDKDRQKTE
;
A
#
# COMPACT_ATOMS: atom_id res chain seq x y z
N MET A 1 17.01 -1.47 -6.32
CA MET A 1 16.41 -1.86 -5.00
C MET A 1 14.91 -1.57 -4.94
N ALA A 2 14.48 -0.34 -5.20
CA ALA A 2 13.04 0.02 -5.12
C ALA A 2 12.16 -0.79 -6.08
N LEU A 3 12.61 -1.08 -7.30
CA LEU A 3 11.87 -1.89 -8.26
C LEU A 3 11.75 -3.34 -7.78
N ASP A 4 12.80 -3.90 -7.19
CA ASP A 4 12.76 -5.25 -6.63
C ASP A 4 11.74 -5.36 -5.49
N LEU A 5 11.73 -4.35 -4.61
CA LEU A 5 10.79 -4.32 -3.48
C LEU A 5 9.35 -4.21 -3.95
N VAL A 6 9.02 -3.36 -4.93
CA VAL A 6 7.64 -3.26 -5.42
C VAL A 6 7.21 -4.53 -6.16
N ASN A 7 8.12 -5.21 -6.84
CA ASN A 7 7.82 -6.51 -7.45
C ASN A 7 7.49 -7.56 -6.39
N VAL A 8 8.21 -7.59 -5.27
CA VAL A 8 7.89 -8.47 -4.14
C VAL A 8 6.54 -8.11 -3.52
N ARG A 9 6.25 -6.83 -3.36
CA ARG A 9 4.94 -6.37 -2.89
C ARG A 9 3.80 -6.86 -3.79
N LEU A 10 3.98 -6.79 -5.11
CA LEU A 10 3.00 -7.30 -6.09
C LEU A 10 2.78 -8.80 -6.00
N LEU A 11 3.78 -9.56 -5.56
CA LEU A 11 3.63 -11.00 -5.31
C LEU A 11 2.86 -11.30 -4.04
N LEU A 12 3.01 -10.47 -3.00
CA LEU A 12 2.52 -10.76 -1.65
C LEU A 12 1.25 -10.01 -1.27
N GLU A 13 1.22 -8.70 -1.44
CA GLU A 13 0.17 -7.86 -0.84
C GLU A 13 -1.21 -8.05 -1.46
N PRO A 14 -1.39 -8.30 -2.78
CA PRO A 14 -2.73 -8.63 -3.31
C PRO A 14 -3.35 -9.87 -2.66
N GLY A 15 -2.55 -10.93 -2.47
CA GLY A 15 -3.00 -12.13 -1.77
C GLY A 15 -3.28 -11.88 -0.29
N ILE A 16 -2.49 -11.03 0.36
CA ILE A 16 -2.71 -10.62 1.74
C ILE A 16 -4.03 -9.85 1.86
N ALA A 17 -4.29 -8.90 0.97
CA ALA A 17 -5.54 -8.13 0.96
C ALA A 17 -6.76 -9.05 0.76
N GLU A 18 -6.66 -10.08 -0.06
CA GLU A 18 -7.68 -11.09 -0.23
C GLU A 18 -7.98 -11.83 1.08
N MET A 19 -6.93 -12.29 1.78
CA MET A 19 -7.07 -12.90 3.11
C MET A 19 -7.70 -11.93 4.12
N THR A 20 -7.29 -10.69 4.10
CA THR A 20 -7.81 -9.65 4.99
C THR A 20 -9.31 -9.42 4.77
N ALA A 21 -9.76 -9.38 3.52
CA ALA A 21 -11.19 -9.25 3.21
C ALA A 21 -12.01 -10.40 3.79
N ASN A 22 -11.44 -11.62 3.82
CA ASN A 22 -12.11 -12.79 4.40
C ASN A 22 -12.07 -12.80 5.94
N ASN A 23 -11.03 -12.26 6.57
CA ASN A 23 -10.74 -12.51 7.99
C ASN A 23 -10.80 -11.27 8.89
N ALA A 24 -10.82 -10.06 8.33
CA ALA A 24 -10.84 -8.83 9.12
C ALA A 24 -12.09 -8.75 10.00
N THR A 25 -11.88 -8.37 11.26
CA THR A 25 -12.97 -8.09 12.20
C THR A 25 -13.51 -6.68 11.97
N ASP A 26 -14.65 -6.36 12.54
CA ASP A 26 -15.22 -5.00 12.50
C ASP A 26 -14.24 -3.98 13.11
N GLU A 27 -13.50 -4.39 14.14
CA GLU A 27 -12.49 -3.57 14.79
C GLU A 27 -11.29 -3.30 13.88
N ASP A 28 -10.82 -4.32 13.16
CA ASP A 28 -9.77 -4.18 12.15
C ASP A 28 -10.19 -3.22 11.04
N ILE A 29 -11.42 -3.36 10.56
CA ILE A 29 -11.99 -2.51 9.50
C ILE A 29 -12.06 -1.05 9.96
N ALA A 30 -12.52 -0.81 11.18
CA ALA A 30 -12.57 0.54 11.76
C ALA A 30 -11.17 1.16 11.84
N ARG A 31 -10.17 0.38 12.23
CA ARG A 31 -8.77 0.82 12.28
C ARG A 31 -8.21 1.13 10.90
N LEU A 32 -8.47 0.26 9.91
CA LEU A 32 -8.08 0.50 8.52
C LEU A 32 -8.66 1.80 7.98
N ARG A 33 -9.93 2.05 8.25
CA ARG A 33 -10.59 3.29 7.83
C ARG A 33 -9.94 4.52 8.46
N ARG A 34 -9.67 4.49 9.76
CA ARG A 34 -8.98 5.60 10.44
C ARG A 34 -7.60 5.88 9.85
N LEU A 35 -6.82 4.82 9.57
CA LEU A 35 -5.49 4.98 8.99
C LEU A 35 -5.54 5.51 7.56
N CYS A 36 -6.50 5.06 6.76
CA CYS A 36 -6.76 5.58 5.43
C CYS A 36 -7.07 7.08 5.46
N GLU A 37 -7.97 7.49 6.35
CA GLU A 37 -8.36 8.89 6.53
C GLU A 37 -7.20 9.75 7.03
N ARG A 38 -6.33 9.22 7.89
CA ARG A 38 -5.15 9.94 8.38
C ARG A 38 -4.12 10.18 7.29
N VAL A 39 -3.83 9.19 6.44
CA VAL A 39 -2.96 9.36 5.28
C VAL A 39 -3.51 10.46 4.39
N GLU A 40 -4.79 10.40 4.08
CA GLU A 40 -5.47 11.37 3.22
C GLU A 40 -5.42 12.79 3.80
N ALA A 41 -5.72 12.95 5.08
CA ALA A 41 -5.68 14.25 5.76
C ALA A 41 -4.28 14.86 5.74
N LYS A 42 -3.24 14.06 6.00
CA LYS A 42 -1.85 14.52 5.96
C LYS A 42 -1.41 14.91 4.56
N ILE A 43 -1.84 14.17 3.54
CA ILE A 43 -1.59 14.53 2.14
C ILE A 43 -2.22 15.89 1.83
N HIS A 44 -3.46 16.10 2.19
CA HIS A 44 -4.17 17.38 1.95
C HIS A 44 -3.50 18.55 2.67
N ASP A 45 -3.00 18.33 3.88
CA ASP A 45 -2.33 19.37 4.68
C ASP A 45 -0.87 19.60 4.26
N GLY A 46 -0.35 18.80 3.32
CA GLY A 46 1.05 18.88 2.91
C GLY A 46 2.01 18.32 3.96
N ASP A 47 1.52 17.57 4.93
CA ASP A 47 2.29 16.98 6.00
C ASP A 47 2.96 15.65 5.57
N ARG A 48 3.94 15.23 6.37
CA ARG A 48 4.61 13.93 6.20
C ARG A 48 3.64 12.81 6.56
N TYR A 49 3.38 11.88 5.63
CA TYR A 49 2.40 10.81 5.81
C TYR A 49 3.02 9.39 5.81
N ILE A 50 4.34 9.28 5.74
CA ILE A 50 5.03 7.99 5.58
C ILE A 50 4.72 7.01 6.74
N GLU A 51 4.70 7.50 7.98
CA GLU A 51 4.41 6.66 9.15
C GLU A 51 2.98 6.11 9.11
N ASP A 52 2.02 6.92 8.69
CA ASP A 52 0.62 6.48 8.56
C ASP A 52 0.41 5.56 7.36
N ASP A 53 1.16 5.76 6.27
CA ASP A 53 1.13 4.87 5.12
C ASP A 53 1.69 3.48 5.49
N ILE A 54 2.81 3.44 6.20
CA ILE A 54 3.37 2.20 6.75
C ILE A 54 2.34 1.54 7.67
N ALA A 55 1.73 2.28 8.59
CA ALA A 55 0.73 1.76 9.51
C ALA A 55 -0.50 1.19 8.79
N PHE A 56 -0.93 1.82 7.70
CA PHE A 56 -2.02 1.34 6.86
C PHE A 56 -1.71 -0.03 6.25
N HIS A 57 -0.56 -0.18 5.60
CA HIS A 57 -0.16 -1.45 5.00
C HIS A 57 0.10 -2.55 6.04
N THR A 58 0.69 -2.19 7.17
CA THR A 58 0.86 -3.10 8.32
C THR A 58 -0.49 -3.58 8.84
N CYS A 59 -1.47 -2.70 8.97
CA CYS A 59 -2.81 -3.05 9.43
C CYS A 59 -3.50 -4.02 8.45
N VAL A 60 -3.35 -3.82 7.15
CA VAL A 60 -3.87 -4.78 6.16
C VAL A 60 -3.26 -6.16 6.39
N ALA A 61 -1.95 -6.23 6.59
CA ALA A 61 -1.24 -7.50 6.80
C ALA A 61 -1.63 -8.17 8.12
N GLU A 62 -1.69 -7.44 9.22
CA GLU A 62 -2.12 -7.97 10.54
C GLU A 62 -3.55 -8.48 10.50
N SER A 63 -4.42 -7.78 9.80
CA SER A 63 -5.84 -8.11 9.69
C SER A 63 -6.12 -9.33 8.81
N SER A 64 -5.11 -9.86 8.13
CA SER A 64 -5.21 -11.15 7.41
C SER A 64 -5.36 -12.34 8.36
N LYS A 65 -5.00 -12.18 9.63
CA LYS A 65 -4.99 -13.22 10.66
C LYS A 65 -4.10 -14.42 10.30
N ASN A 66 -3.09 -14.20 9.48
CA ASN A 66 -2.14 -15.23 9.06
C ASN A 66 -0.79 -15.00 9.75
N MET A 67 -0.36 -15.97 10.56
CA MET A 67 0.87 -15.86 11.35
C MET A 67 2.13 -15.74 10.50
N VAL A 68 2.15 -16.34 9.32
CA VAL A 68 3.30 -16.26 8.40
C VAL A 68 3.35 -14.86 7.77
N VAL A 69 2.21 -14.30 7.42
CA VAL A 69 2.12 -12.93 6.88
C VAL A 69 2.69 -11.91 7.87
N GLU A 70 2.47 -12.09 9.17
CA GLU A 70 3.04 -11.21 10.20
C GLU A 70 4.57 -11.15 10.13
N GLN A 71 5.24 -12.23 9.74
CA GLN A 71 6.70 -12.27 9.60
C GLN A 71 7.19 -11.49 8.37
N LEU A 72 6.31 -11.17 7.43
CA LEU A 72 6.63 -10.42 6.22
C LEU A 72 6.46 -8.90 6.41
N ILE A 73 5.85 -8.46 7.51
CA ILE A 73 5.56 -7.04 7.77
C ILE A 73 6.82 -6.17 7.69
N PRO A 74 7.98 -6.53 8.28
CA PRO A 74 9.17 -5.71 8.17
C PRO A 74 9.63 -5.45 6.73
N ILE A 75 9.43 -6.40 5.83
CA ILE A 75 9.74 -6.26 4.40
C ILE A 75 8.76 -5.26 3.75
N ILE A 76 7.49 -5.38 4.07
CA ILE A 76 6.45 -4.47 3.58
C ILE A 76 6.72 -3.04 4.04
N ASP A 77 7.02 -2.85 5.31
CA ASP A 77 7.33 -1.54 5.90
C ASP A 77 8.52 -0.88 5.21
N THR A 78 9.59 -1.63 4.99
CA THR A 78 10.78 -1.15 4.28
C THR A 78 10.44 -0.74 2.85
N ALA A 79 9.62 -1.52 2.17
CA ALA A 79 9.23 -1.24 0.79
C ALA A 79 8.34 0.01 0.67
N VAL A 80 7.40 0.20 1.58
CA VAL A 80 6.55 1.41 1.65
C VAL A 80 7.41 2.64 1.90
N MET A 81 8.29 2.57 2.88
CA MET A 81 9.21 3.67 3.22
C MET A 81 10.06 4.07 2.02
N MET A 82 10.64 3.09 1.33
CA MET A 82 11.47 3.36 0.15
C MET A 82 10.66 3.97 -0.99
N PHE A 83 9.44 3.50 -1.22
CA PHE A 83 8.57 4.06 -2.25
C PHE A 83 8.30 5.55 -1.99
N VAL A 84 7.87 5.93 -0.80
CA VAL A 84 7.57 7.33 -0.46
C VAL A 84 8.81 8.20 -0.59
N ASN A 85 9.98 7.72 -0.14
CA ASN A 85 11.23 8.46 -0.23
C ASN A 85 11.70 8.67 -1.68
N VAL A 86 11.57 7.66 -2.53
CA VAL A 86 12.02 7.71 -3.93
C VAL A 86 11.08 8.56 -4.80
N THR A 87 9.77 8.48 -4.56
CA THR A 87 8.77 9.16 -5.39
C THR A 87 8.53 10.62 -5.01
N HIS A 88 9.05 11.07 -3.88
CA HIS A 88 8.88 12.43 -3.38
C HIS A 88 7.42 12.90 -3.40
N LYS A 89 6.51 12.06 -2.89
CA LYS A 89 5.07 12.35 -2.78
C LYS A 89 4.35 12.52 -4.13
N LYS A 90 4.85 11.92 -5.19
CA LYS A 90 4.11 11.81 -6.45
C LYS A 90 3.03 10.73 -6.35
N LEU A 91 2.07 10.70 -7.28
CA LEU A 91 0.92 9.79 -7.29
C LEU A 91 -0.02 9.97 -6.08
N ILE A 92 -0.16 11.19 -5.60
CA ILE A 92 -1.00 11.51 -4.44
C ILE A 92 -2.47 11.12 -4.68
N ASP A 93 -3.04 11.53 -5.81
CA ASP A 93 -4.44 11.26 -6.15
C ASP A 93 -4.70 9.75 -6.30
N GLU A 94 -3.81 9.04 -6.96
CA GLU A 94 -3.88 7.59 -7.15
C GLU A 94 -3.72 6.86 -5.82
N THR A 95 -2.87 7.34 -4.93
CA THR A 95 -2.70 6.78 -3.59
C THR A 95 -3.99 6.89 -2.78
N ILE A 96 -4.60 8.07 -2.74
CA ILE A 96 -5.86 8.30 -2.03
C ILE A 96 -6.96 7.39 -2.60
N MET A 97 -7.12 7.40 -3.92
CA MET A 97 -8.13 6.61 -4.60
C MET A 97 -7.98 5.11 -4.32
N THR A 98 -6.77 4.59 -4.46
CA THR A 98 -6.55 3.14 -4.32
C THR A 98 -6.58 2.69 -2.87
N HIS A 99 -6.12 3.48 -1.92
CA HIS A 99 -6.31 3.20 -0.49
C HIS A 99 -7.80 3.08 -0.13
N ARG A 100 -8.64 4.00 -0.61
CA ARG A 100 -10.10 3.95 -0.40
C ARG A 100 -10.69 2.68 -1.01
N MET A 101 -10.31 2.32 -2.22
CA MET A 101 -10.79 1.11 -2.88
C MET A 101 -10.45 -0.16 -2.09
N ILE A 102 -9.23 -0.22 -1.52
CA ILE A 102 -8.80 -1.34 -0.67
C ILE A 102 -9.70 -1.43 0.57
N VAL A 103 -9.90 -0.33 1.27
CA VAL A 103 -10.73 -0.29 2.49
C VAL A 103 -12.18 -0.69 2.18
N GLU A 104 -12.75 -0.13 1.12
CA GLU A 104 -14.14 -0.43 0.71
C GLU A 104 -14.33 -1.92 0.40
N ALA A 105 -13.39 -2.54 -0.31
CA ALA A 105 -13.44 -3.96 -0.63
C ALA A 105 -13.31 -4.84 0.63
N ILE A 106 -12.40 -4.49 1.54
CA ILE A 106 -12.24 -5.20 2.82
C ILE A 106 -13.51 -5.06 3.68
N GLU A 107 -14.06 -3.86 3.77
CA GLU A 107 -15.29 -3.57 4.50
C GLU A 107 -16.49 -4.36 3.96
N ALA A 108 -16.55 -4.52 2.64
CA ALA A 108 -17.58 -5.32 1.98
C ALA A 108 -17.31 -6.84 2.05
N HIS A 109 -16.20 -7.26 2.67
CA HIS A 109 -15.76 -8.65 2.67
C HIS A 109 -15.68 -9.24 1.26
N ASP A 110 -15.16 -8.44 0.32
CA ASP A 110 -14.97 -8.79 -1.08
C ASP A 110 -13.49 -9.14 -1.35
N PRO A 111 -13.11 -10.43 -1.31
CA PRO A 111 -11.72 -10.83 -1.45
C PRO A 111 -11.15 -10.53 -2.83
N ILE A 112 -11.93 -10.69 -3.89
CA ILE A 112 -11.49 -10.42 -5.27
C ILE A 112 -11.33 -8.92 -5.47
N GLY A 113 -12.27 -8.11 -4.99
CA GLY A 113 -12.18 -6.66 -5.03
C GLY A 113 -10.97 -6.13 -4.28
N ALA A 114 -10.67 -6.68 -3.09
CA ALA A 114 -9.51 -6.31 -2.30
C ALA A 114 -8.19 -6.66 -3.02
N ARG A 115 -8.09 -7.85 -3.60
CA ARG A 115 -6.96 -8.27 -4.42
C ARG A 115 -6.73 -7.30 -5.58
N ASN A 116 -7.78 -6.98 -6.32
CA ASN A 116 -7.71 -6.10 -7.48
C ASN A 116 -7.35 -4.66 -7.11
N ALA A 117 -7.91 -4.14 -6.03
CA ALA A 117 -7.59 -2.80 -5.54
C ALA A 117 -6.13 -2.68 -5.11
N MET A 118 -5.61 -3.67 -4.38
CA MET A 118 -4.21 -3.70 -3.98
C MET A 118 -3.29 -3.83 -5.20
N THR A 119 -3.64 -4.66 -6.17
CA THR A 119 -2.89 -4.81 -7.42
C THR A 119 -2.82 -3.46 -8.16
N MET A 120 -3.92 -2.75 -8.28
CA MET A 120 -3.96 -1.44 -8.92
C MET A 120 -3.06 -0.43 -8.19
N HIS A 121 -3.15 -0.38 -6.86
CA HIS A 121 -2.32 0.47 -6.02
C HIS A 121 -0.82 0.24 -6.29
N LEU A 122 -0.39 -1.00 -6.27
CA LEU A 122 1.01 -1.37 -6.47
C LEU A 122 1.46 -1.23 -7.93
N ALA A 123 0.56 -1.40 -8.89
CA ALA A 123 0.86 -1.17 -10.31
C ALA A 123 1.16 0.31 -10.59
N PHE A 124 0.41 1.23 -9.99
CA PHE A 124 0.73 2.66 -10.04
C PHE A 124 2.10 2.95 -9.43
N ASN A 125 2.38 2.38 -8.27
CA ASN A 125 3.66 2.53 -7.58
C ASN A 125 4.83 2.03 -8.45
N ARG A 126 4.67 0.86 -9.05
CA ARG A 126 5.68 0.26 -9.92
C ARG A 126 5.94 1.12 -11.16
N ARG A 127 4.89 1.61 -11.79
CA ARG A 127 5.01 2.49 -12.96
C ARG A 127 5.81 3.75 -12.62
N MET A 128 5.50 4.37 -11.49
CA MET A 128 6.22 5.58 -11.04
C MET A 128 7.71 5.31 -10.80
N ILE A 129 8.04 4.20 -10.15
CA ILE A 129 9.43 3.80 -9.91
C ILE A 129 10.17 3.60 -11.24
N LYS A 130 9.54 2.93 -12.20
CA LYS A 130 10.12 2.71 -13.53
C LYS A 130 10.37 4.03 -14.28
N GLU A 131 9.41 4.93 -14.25
CA GLU A 131 9.55 6.25 -14.90
C GLU A 131 10.71 7.05 -14.30
N LEU A 132 10.88 7.02 -12.99
CA LEU A 132 12.01 7.68 -12.31
C LEU A 132 13.34 7.03 -12.68
N TYR A 133 13.38 5.70 -12.77
CA TYR A 133 14.56 4.95 -13.18
C TYR A 133 14.98 5.29 -14.61
N ASP A 134 14.05 5.35 -15.54
CA ASP A 134 14.30 5.66 -16.95
C ASP A 134 14.80 7.10 -17.12
N LYS A 135 14.25 8.06 -16.37
CA LYS A 135 14.73 9.46 -16.35
C LYS A 135 16.17 9.58 -15.86
N ASP A 136 16.54 8.83 -14.83
CA ASP A 136 17.91 8.85 -14.30
C ASP A 136 18.90 8.25 -15.30
N ARG A 137 18.51 7.19 -16.01
CA ARG A 137 19.35 6.61 -17.08
C ARG A 137 19.59 7.59 -18.23
N GLN A 138 18.57 8.35 -18.64
CA GLN A 138 18.68 9.35 -19.71
C GLN A 138 19.60 10.52 -19.33
N LYS A 139 19.73 10.86 -18.05
CA LYS A 139 20.62 11.93 -17.58
C LYS A 139 22.08 11.52 -17.55
N THR A 140 22.37 10.23 -17.55
CA THR A 140 23.74 9.68 -17.53
C THR A 140 24.29 9.36 -18.92
N GLU A 141 23.50 9.44 -19.96
CA GLU A 141 23.86 9.36 -21.37
C GLU A 141 24.01 10.77 -21.96
#